data_f658fee4dd6d91aac59c376f548d55f7
#
_entry.id   f658fee4dd6d91aac59c376f548d55f7
#
_cell.length_a   1.000
_cell.length_b   1.000
_cell.length_c   1.000
_cell.angle_alpha   90.00
_cell.angle_beta   90.00
_cell.angle_gamma   90.00
#
_symmetry.space_group_name_H-M   'P 1'
#
loop_
_entity.id
_entity.type
_entity.pdbx_description
1 polymer ?
#
loop_
_entity_poly.entity_id
_entity_poly.type
_entity_poly.pdbx_seq_one_letter_code
_entity_poly.pdbx_strand_id
1 'polypeptide(L)' 'MFNPNTTFNPAFPYAVVCASAPHENTVFKTLDECWGLCLDLSEEYGHSEIWYGKCLMGEYHNGQ' A
#
# COMPACT_ATOMS: atom_id res chain seq x y z
N MET A 1 4.91 12.09 5.93
CA MET A 1 4.68 11.07 4.90
C MET A 1 5.09 9.70 5.40
N PHE A 2 4.29 8.69 5.15
CA PHE A 2 4.64 7.33 5.53
C PHE A 2 5.88 6.87 4.73
N ASN A 3 6.83 6.27 5.42
CA ASN A 3 8.04 5.74 4.79
C ASN A 3 8.07 4.22 4.99
N PRO A 4 7.70 3.43 3.97
CA PRO A 4 7.66 1.98 4.14
C PRO A 4 9.02 1.35 4.42
N ASN A 5 10.10 2.06 4.10
CA ASN A 5 11.43 1.53 4.31
C ASN A 5 11.80 1.39 5.78
N THR A 6 11.24 2.25 6.64
CA THR A 6 11.55 2.20 8.07
C THR A 6 10.87 1.04 8.77
N THR A 7 9.87 0.44 8.12
CA THR A 7 9.07 -0.63 8.70
C THR A 7 9.11 -1.91 7.86
N PHE A 8 10.10 -2.01 6.96
CA PHE A 8 10.20 -3.18 6.11
C PHE A 8 10.35 -4.44 6.97
N ASN A 9 9.49 -5.42 6.72
CA ASN A 9 9.48 -6.70 7.41
C ASN A 9 9.59 -7.82 6.38
N PRO A 10 10.67 -8.61 6.39
CA PRO A 10 10.82 -9.70 5.41
C PRO A 10 9.69 -10.73 5.40
N ALA A 11 8.99 -10.91 6.53
CA ALA A 11 7.84 -11.80 6.59
C ALA A 11 6.61 -11.21 5.91
N PHE A 12 6.51 -9.87 5.85
CA PHE A 12 5.41 -9.13 5.23
C PHE A 12 6.01 -7.99 4.41
N PRO A 13 6.65 -8.32 3.28
CA PRO A 13 7.47 -7.33 2.57
C PRO A 13 6.66 -6.30 1.76
N TYR A 14 5.40 -6.58 1.50
CA TYR A 14 4.55 -5.67 0.74
C TYR A 14 3.73 -4.79 1.66
N ALA A 15 3.64 -3.50 1.34
CA ALA A 15 2.87 -2.55 2.13
C ALA A 15 1.90 -1.81 1.23
N VAL A 16 0.65 -1.71 1.66
CA VAL A 16 -0.34 -0.85 1.03
C VAL A 16 -0.37 0.44 1.82
N VAL A 17 -0.15 1.56 1.15
CA VAL A 17 0.00 2.88 1.75
C VAL A 17 -1.05 3.83 1.19
N CYS A 18 -1.77 4.50 2.09
CA CYS A 18 -2.69 5.55 1.73
C CYS A 18 -2.34 6.79 2.53
N ALA A 19 -1.78 7.80 1.86
CA ALA A 19 -1.31 9.01 2.54
C ALA A 19 -2.45 9.78 3.21
N SER A 20 -3.65 9.73 2.61
CA SER A 20 -4.83 10.41 3.18
C SER A 20 -5.41 9.68 4.38
N ALA A 21 -5.09 8.39 4.54
CA ALA A 21 -5.61 7.58 5.63
C ALA A 21 -4.50 6.63 6.13
N PRO A 22 -3.46 7.19 6.80
CA PRO A 22 -2.32 6.35 7.21
C PRO A 22 -2.69 5.25 8.20
N HIS A 23 -3.80 5.41 8.92
CA HIS A 23 -4.29 4.38 9.83
C HIS A 23 -4.78 3.12 9.11
N GLU A 24 -5.00 3.20 7.80
CA GLU A 24 -5.41 2.06 6.98
C GLU A 24 -4.22 1.33 6.35
N ASN A 25 -3.01 1.86 6.52
CA ASN A 25 -1.82 1.21 5.96
C ASN A 25 -1.68 -0.20 6.52
N THR A 26 -1.40 -1.16 5.65
CA THR A 26 -1.36 -2.57 6.02
C THR A 26 -0.22 -3.27 5.28
N VAL A 27 0.36 -4.30 5.90
CA VAL A 27 1.42 -5.09 5.28
C VAL A 27 0.90 -6.48 4.91
N PHE A 28 1.47 -7.05 3.85
CA PHE A 28 1.05 -8.34 3.31
C PHE A 28 2.24 -9.20 2.90
N LYS A 29 2.01 -10.50 2.79
CA LYS A 29 3.03 -11.47 2.36
C LYS A 29 3.21 -11.48 0.85
N THR A 30 2.13 -11.27 0.09
CA THR A 30 2.15 -11.38 -1.37
C THR A 30 1.55 -10.15 -2.02
N LEU A 31 1.97 -9.91 -3.27
CA LEU A 31 1.47 -8.79 -4.05
C LEU A 31 -0.03 -8.93 -4.34
N ASP A 32 -0.48 -10.17 -4.60
CA ASP A 32 -1.89 -10.41 -4.91
C ASP A 32 -2.82 -9.95 -3.79
N GLU A 33 -2.39 -10.11 -2.54
CA GLU A 33 -3.20 -9.68 -1.40
C GLU A 33 -3.33 -8.17 -1.33
N CYS A 34 -2.36 -7.44 -1.88
CA CYS A 34 -2.34 -5.99 -1.80
C CYS A 34 -3.37 -5.32 -2.70
N TRP A 35 -3.62 -5.91 -3.88
CA TRP A 35 -4.42 -5.24 -4.91
C TRP A 35 -5.83 -4.90 -4.46
N GLY A 36 -6.48 -5.82 -3.74
CA GLY A 36 -7.84 -5.60 -3.26
C GLY A 36 -7.94 -4.41 -2.32
N LEU A 37 -7.07 -4.36 -1.31
CA LEU A 37 -7.08 -3.26 -0.36
C LEU A 37 -6.65 -1.96 -1.03
N CYS A 38 -5.64 -2.01 -1.89
CA CYS A 38 -5.16 -0.82 -2.59
C CYS A 38 -6.27 -0.18 -3.42
N LEU A 39 -7.02 -1.01 -4.14
CA LEU A 39 -8.16 -0.55 -4.93
C LEU A 39 -9.22 0.10 -4.04
N ASP A 40 -9.62 -0.57 -2.97
CA ASP A 40 -10.64 -0.07 -2.04
C ASP A 40 -10.23 1.28 -1.44
N LEU A 41 -8.97 1.40 -1.00
CA LEU A 41 -8.50 2.65 -0.41
C LEU A 41 -8.44 3.78 -1.42
N SER A 42 -8.06 3.48 -2.66
CA SER A 42 -8.01 4.50 -3.70
C SER A 42 -9.42 5.00 -4.05
N GLU A 43 -10.41 4.11 -4.02
CA GLU A 43 -11.80 4.50 -4.26
C GLU A 43 -12.33 5.39 -3.13
N GLU A 44 -11.97 5.08 -1.89
CA GLU A 44 -12.47 5.82 -0.74
C GLU A 44 -11.71 7.12 -0.49
N TYR A 45 -10.38 7.10 -0.65
CA TYR A 45 -9.52 8.24 -0.30
C TYR A 45 -8.86 8.90 -1.49
N GLY A 46 -9.02 8.37 -2.69
CA GLY A 46 -8.53 8.97 -3.93
C GLY A 46 -7.23 8.43 -4.46
N HIS A 47 -6.35 7.91 -3.61
CA HIS A 47 -5.04 7.41 -4.05
C HIS A 47 -4.47 6.44 -3.02
N SER A 48 -3.89 5.35 -3.51
CA SER A 48 -3.15 4.43 -2.66
C SER A 48 -2.02 3.78 -3.46
N GLU A 49 -1.04 3.25 -2.76
CA GLU A 49 0.18 2.72 -3.35
C GLU A 49 0.55 1.38 -2.73
N ILE A 50 1.24 0.54 -3.51
CA ILE A 50 1.80 -0.72 -3.04
C ILE A 50 3.32 -0.63 -3.13
N TRP A 51 4.00 -0.91 -2.03
CA TRP A 51 5.44 -0.85 -1.93
C TRP A 51 6.04 -2.19 -1.54
N TYR A 52 7.21 -2.51 -2.09
CA TYR A 52 8.06 -3.61 -1.66
C TYR A 52 9.37 -2.96 -1.22
N GLY A 53 9.54 -2.79 0.10
CA GLY A 53 10.68 -2.05 0.62
C GLY A 53 10.71 -0.64 0.04
N LYS A 54 11.73 -0.33 -0.75
CA LYS A 54 11.91 0.98 -1.38
C LYS A 54 11.27 1.08 -2.77
N CYS A 55 10.74 -0.03 -3.29
CA CYS A 55 10.24 -0.09 -4.65
C CYS A 55 8.73 0.09 -4.70
N LEU A 56 8.28 1.06 -5.47
CA LEU A 56 6.85 1.22 -5.75
C LEU A 56 6.43 0.13 -6.73
N MET A 57 5.52 -0.74 -6.30
CA MET A 57 5.07 -1.88 -7.12
C MET A 57 3.84 -1.55 -7.93
N GLY A 58 3.02 -0.64 -7.46
CA GLY A 58 1.82 -0.24 -8.18
C GLY A 58 1.08 0.83 -7.41
N GLU A 59 0.08 1.43 -8.06
CA GLU A 59 -0.76 2.43 -7.43
C GLU A 59 -2.09 2.51 -8.13
N TYR A 60 -3.09 3.00 -7.41
CA TYR A 60 -4.40 3.31 -7.96
C TYR A 60 -4.76 4.76 -7.66
N HIS A 61 -5.45 5.38 -8.62
CA HIS A 61 -6.00 6.72 -8.47
C HIS A 61 -7.51 6.61 -8.69
N ASN A 62 -8.29 6.92 -7.67
CA ASN A 62 -9.77 6.92 -7.75
C ASN A 62 -10.32 5.58 -8.26
N GLY A 63 -9.70 4.47 -7.86
CA GLY A 63 -10.14 3.14 -8.25
C GLY A 63 -9.64 2.67 -9.61
N GLN A 64 -8.62 3.34 -10.12
CA GLN A 64 -8.10 3.01 -11.47
C GLN A 64 -6.61 2.79 -11.48
#